data_2f2994c582f19cd9d6a27b166578eed8
#
_entry.id   2f2994c582f19cd9d6a27b166578eed8
#
_cell.length_a   1.000
_cell.length_b   1.000
_cell.length_c   1.000
_cell.angle_alpha   90.00
_cell.angle_beta   90.00
_cell.angle_gamma   90.00
#
_symmetry.space_group_name_H-M   'P 1'
#
loop_
_entity.id
_entity.type
_entity.pdbx_description
1 polymer ?
#
loop_
_entity_poly.entity_id
_entity_poly.type
_entity_poly.pdbx_seq_one_letter_code
_entity_poly.pdbx_strand_id
1 'polypeptide(L)'
;MNSDDNRLPELLAPAGNPEKLKIAWHYGADAVYLGFTEFSLRAMGRNFDAETLATAIRDARRTGKRVYVTANVIAHNRNLQPLKEHFQLLAELRPHGVIVSDPGVFDLLAETAPELERHISTQANITNAAGARFWQRLGAHRLILARELTLDEIRDIRAAIDIDLECFVHGSICISYSGKCYMSTYMTGKSANAGDCTNSCRWKYDLVEEKRPGQYFPVMEDEHGAYLMNSKDLCLIQHLDKLMDAGVNSFKIEGRMKGIHYLASVIHTYRQAIDSLHQRPYRVDPSWLRELMRIPNRGYTTGEIITNEGFDTYYGNTERVVHHGFELIGTVLEIGDGWATVALRNSVSGGDEILYL
;
A
#
# COMPACT_ATOMS: atom_id res chain seq x y z
N MET A 1 -21.46 -23.81 6.59
CA MET A 1 -20.30 -23.28 7.30
C MET A 1 -19.12 -24.10 6.80
N ASN A 2 -18.34 -23.51 5.87
CA ASN A 2 -17.19 -24.20 5.26
C ASN A 2 -16.01 -24.17 6.24
N SER A 3 -15.19 -25.22 6.20
CA SER A 3 -14.01 -25.45 7.05
C SER A 3 -12.85 -24.46 6.91
N ASP A 4 -13.04 -23.35 6.19
CA ASP A 4 -12.06 -22.26 6.00
C ASP A 4 -12.23 -21.07 6.96
N ASP A 5 -13.18 -21.16 7.90
CA ASP A 5 -13.63 -20.02 8.74
C ASP A 5 -12.62 -19.56 9.81
N ASN A 6 -11.40 -20.12 9.83
CA ASN A 6 -10.38 -19.82 10.84
C ASN A 6 -9.03 -19.33 10.27
N ARG A 7 -8.97 -19.02 8.97
CA ARG A 7 -7.73 -18.53 8.35
C ARG A 7 -7.60 -17.04 8.56
N LEU A 8 -6.49 -16.62 9.19
CA LEU A 8 -6.16 -15.22 9.32
C LEU A 8 -5.94 -14.54 7.96
N PRO A 9 -6.30 -13.26 7.82
CA PRO A 9 -6.02 -12.50 6.60
C PRO A 9 -4.52 -12.43 6.30
N GLU A 10 -4.19 -12.49 5.01
CA GLU A 10 -2.83 -12.33 4.49
C GLU A 10 -2.32 -10.91 4.81
N LEU A 11 -1.12 -10.78 5.35
CA LEU A 11 -0.43 -9.49 5.47
C LEU A 11 0.39 -9.24 4.20
N LEU A 12 -0.08 -8.32 3.37
CA LEU A 12 0.55 -7.94 2.10
C LEU A 12 1.35 -6.65 2.25
N ALA A 13 2.66 -6.75 2.12
CA ALA A 13 3.60 -5.65 2.30
C ALA A 13 4.18 -5.12 0.98
N PRO A 14 4.53 -3.82 0.90
CA PRO A 14 5.22 -3.27 -0.25
C PRO A 14 6.70 -3.64 -0.26
N ALA A 15 7.25 -4.00 -1.43
CA ALA A 15 8.68 -4.20 -1.64
C ALA A 15 9.18 -3.34 -2.80
N GLY A 16 9.80 -2.19 -2.48
CA GLY A 16 10.32 -1.28 -3.50
C GLY A 16 11.70 -1.67 -4.06
N ASN A 17 12.40 -2.59 -3.42
CA ASN A 17 13.69 -3.15 -3.84
C ASN A 17 13.98 -4.45 -3.06
N PRO A 18 15.06 -5.20 -3.40
CA PRO A 18 15.40 -6.46 -2.71
C PRO A 18 15.69 -6.32 -1.21
N GLU A 19 16.23 -5.21 -0.74
CA GLU A 19 16.44 -4.97 0.69
C GLU A 19 15.08 -4.87 1.44
N LYS A 20 14.15 -4.08 0.89
CA LYS A 20 12.81 -3.94 1.46
C LYS A 20 12.01 -5.25 1.44
N LEU A 21 12.22 -6.09 0.44
CA LEU A 21 11.65 -7.43 0.38
C LEU A 21 12.10 -8.28 1.57
N LYS A 22 13.41 -8.32 1.84
CA LYS A 22 13.96 -9.07 2.98
C LYS A 22 13.41 -8.56 4.31
N ILE A 23 13.34 -7.24 4.49
CA ILE A 23 12.74 -6.59 5.66
C ILE A 23 11.27 -6.99 5.80
N ALA A 24 10.48 -6.93 4.74
CA ALA A 24 9.07 -7.31 4.78
C ALA A 24 8.88 -8.76 5.26
N TRP A 25 9.65 -9.68 4.75
CA TRP A 25 9.57 -11.09 5.15
C TRP A 25 10.08 -11.33 6.58
N HIS A 26 11.15 -10.65 6.98
CA HIS A 26 11.72 -10.76 8.32
C HIS A 26 10.70 -10.34 9.39
N TYR A 27 9.96 -9.25 9.15
CA TYR A 27 8.96 -8.74 10.08
C TYR A 27 7.56 -9.34 9.91
N GLY A 28 7.42 -10.41 9.12
CA GLY A 28 6.24 -11.28 9.16
C GLY A 28 5.21 -11.05 8.05
N ALA A 29 5.55 -10.36 6.96
CA ALA A 29 4.68 -10.33 5.78
C ALA A 29 4.48 -11.74 5.20
N ASP A 30 3.25 -12.09 4.84
CA ASP A 30 2.90 -13.33 4.15
C ASP A 30 3.14 -13.22 2.65
N ALA A 31 2.90 -12.03 2.12
CA ALA A 31 3.08 -11.70 0.72
C ALA A 31 3.71 -10.32 0.54
N VAL A 32 4.32 -10.11 -0.62
CA VAL A 32 4.82 -8.81 -1.04
C VAL A 32 4.29 -8.44 -2.42
N TYR A 33 4.02 -7.15 -2.62
CA TYR A 33 3.79 -6.61 -3.95
C TYR A 33 4.95 -5.71 -4.36
N LEU A 34 5.40 -5.86 -5.59
CA LEU A 34 6.56 -5.18 -6.13
C LEU A 34 6.34 -4.72 -7.58
N GLY A 35 7.15 -3.79 -8.03
CA GLY A 35 7.15 -3.33 -9.41
C GLY A 35 8.33 -3.91 -10.17
N PHE A 36 8.08 -4.27 -11.40
CA PHE A 36 9.13 -4.47 -12.38
C PHE A 36 9.58 -3.11 -12.93
N THR A 37 10.72 -3.05 -13.62
CA THR A 37 11.33 -1.79 -14.12
C THR A 37 10.37 -0.98 -14.99
N GLU A 38 9.45 -1.64 -15.68
CA GLU A 38 8.44 -1.04 -16.56
C GLU A 38 7.03 -1.35 -16.06
N PHE A 39 6.02 -0.61 -16.53
CA PHE A 39 4.57 -0.82 -16.34
C PHE A 39 4.04 -0.79 -14.91
N SER A 40 4.81 -0.25 -13.97
CA SER A 40 4.38 -0.05 -12.59
C SER A 40 4.14 1.42 -12.27
N LEU A 41 3.09 1.74 -11.50
CA LEU A 41 2.75 3.11 -11.07
C LEU A 41 3.78 3.78 -10.12
N ARG A 42 4.92 3.19 -9.93
CA ARG A 42 6.04 3.75 -9.17
C ARG A 42 7.34 3.52 -9.94
N ALA A 43 7.37 3.89 -11.21
CA ALA A 43 8.51 3.74 -12.11
C ALA A 43 9.78 4.45 -11.59
N MET A 44 9.64 5.54 -10.81
CA MET A 44 10.75 6.28 -10.19
C MET A 44 11.48 5.52 -9.07
N GLY A 45 10.95 4.37 -8.61
CA GLY A 45 11.61 3.53 -7.59
C GLY A 45 12.73 2.66 -8.17
N ARG A 46 13.63 2.19 -7.30
CA ARG A 46 14.57 1.09 -7.64
C ARG A 46 13.76 -0.21 -7.72
N ASN A 47 13.11 -0.44 -8.86
CA ASN A 47 12.29 -1.64 -9.10
C ASN A 47 13.16 -2.88 -9.31
N PHE A 48 12.51 -4.03 -9.35
CA PHE A 48 13.17 -5.31 -9.64
C PHE A 48 13.44 -5.45 -11.14
N ASP A 49 14.59 -5.97 -11.49
CA ASP A 49 14.90 -6.51 -12.82
C ASP A 49 14.55 -8.01 -12.87
N ALA A 50 14.79 -8.65 -14.01
CA ALA A 50 14.43 -10.06 -14.21
C ALA A 50 15.19 -11.01 -13.26
N GLU A 51 16.44 -10.75 -12.96
CA GLU A 51 17.28 -11.59 -12.09
C GLU A 51 16.87 -11.47 -10.62
N THR A 52 16.69 -10.26 -10.13
CA THR A 52 16.25 -10.00 -8.75
C THR A 52 14.82 -10.45 -8.52
N LEU A 53 13.93 -10.32 -9.53
CA LEU A 53 12.57 -10.85 -9.48
C LEU A 53 12.56 -12.38 -9.43
N ALA A 54 13.34 -13.06 -10.30
CA ALA A 54 13.49 -14.51 -10.30
C ALA A 54 13.98 -15.03 -8.94
N THR A 55 14.94 -14.31 -8.34
CA THR A 55 15.46 -14.62 -7.01
C THR A 55 14.36 -14.44 -5.93
N ALA A 56 13.63 -13.34 -5.96
CA ALA A 56 12.53 -13.08 -5.03
C ALA A 56 11.43 -14.16 -5.11
N ILE A 57 11.04 -14.58 -6.32
CA ILE A 57 10.02 -15.63 -6.51
C ILE A 57 10.52 -16.98 -5.99
N ARG A 58 11.78 -17.33 -6.27
CA ARG A 58 12.39 -18.58 -5.79
C ARG A 58 12.46 -18.63 -4.26
N ASP A 59 12.90 -17.54 -3.64
CA ASP A 59 12.98 -17.43 -2.19
C ASP A 59 11.59 -17.46 -1.53
N ALA A 60 10.59 -16.80 -2.13
CA ALA A 60 9.20 -16.85 -1.69
C ALA A 60 8.67 -18.29 -1.63
N ARG A 61 8.87 -19.06 -2.71
CA ARG A 61 8.43 -20.47 -2.77
C ARG A 61 9.11 -21.33 -1.70
N ARG A 62 10.40 -21.11 -1.47
CA ARG A 62 11.17 -21.86 -0.45
C ARG A 62 10.68 -21.58 0.95
N THR A 63 10.15 -20.39 1.22
CA THR A 63 9.70 -19.94 2.55
C THR A 63 8.17 -19.91 2.73
N GLY A 64 7.41 -20.42 1.75
CA GLY A 64 5.94 -20.40 1.78
C GLY A 64 5.34 -19.00 1.69
N LYS A 65 6.09 -18.03 1.16
CA LYS A 65 5.66 -16.64 0.95
C LYS A 65 5.15 -16.43 -0.47
N ARG A 66 4.53 -15.27 -0.74
CA ARG A 66 3.98 -14.93 -2.06
C ARG A 66 4.57 -13.65 -2.61
N VAL A 67 4.65 -13.57 -3.93
CA VAL A 67 5.10 -12.39 -4.68
C VAL A 67 4.05 -12.02 -5.71
N TYR A 68 3.58 -10.78 -5.68
CA TYR A 68 2.66 -10.21 -6.65
C TYR A 68 3.35 -9.08 -7.43
N VAL A 69 3.27 -9.15 -8.75
CA VAL A 69 3.90 -8.15 -9.63
C VAL A 69 2.87 -7.12 -10.08
N THR A 70 3.20 -5.84 -9.98
CA THR A 70 2.30 -4.77 -10.41
C THR A 70 2.52 -4.41 -11.88
N ALA A 71 1.45 -4.49 -12.69
CA ALA A 71 1.36 -3.98 -14.05
C ALA A 71 0.11 -3.09 -14.18
N ASN A 72 -0.02 -2.13 -13.27
CA ASN A 72 -1.25 -1.38 -13.02
C ASN A 72 -1.22 0.07 -13.54
N VAL A 73 -0.41 0.35 -14.56
CA VAL A 73 -0.46 1.61 -15.30
C VAL A 73 -1.72 1.69 -16.16
N ILE A 74 -2.20 2.89 -16.47
CA ILE A 74 -3.19 3.09 -17.53
C ILE A 74 -2.45 2.97 -18.85
N ALA A 75 -2.73 1.89 -19.59
CA ALA A 75 -2.05 1.57 -20.83
C ALA A 75 -2.61 2.35 -22.03
N HIS A 76 -1.73 2.73 -22.94
CA HIS A 76 -2.06 3.21 -24.27
C HIS A 76 -1.66 2.16 -25.32
N ASN A 77 -2.17 2.24 -26.53
CA ASN A 77 -1.87 1.28 -27.61
C ASN A 77 -0.37 1.01 -27.78
N ARG A 78 0.47 2.03 -27.62
CA ARG A 78 1.94 1.90 -27.69
C ARG A 78 2.54 0.99 -26.59
N ASN A 79 1.81 0.77 -25.50
CA ASN A 79 2.26 -0.05 -24.37
C ASN A 79 1.88 -1.54 -24.51
N LEU A 80 0.94 -1.90 -25.41
CA LEU A 80 0.36 -3.24 -25.47
C LEU A 80 1.39 -4.29 -25.89
N GLN A 81 2.22 -4.03 -26.92
CA GLN A 81 3.23 -4.99 -27.34
C GLN A 81 4.33 -5.17 -26.27
N PRO A 82 4.92 -4.10 -25.67
CA PRO A 82 5.84 -4.26 -24.54
C PRO A 82 5.22 -4.96 -23.33
N LEU A 83 3.92 -4.73 -23.03
CA LEU A 83 3.20 -5.45 -21.96
C LEU A 83 3.07 -6.94 -22.25
N LYS A 84 2.81 -7.32 -23.50
CA LYS A 84 2.75 -8.72 -23.91
C LYS A 84 4.08 -9.43 -23.66
N GLU A 85 5.18 -8.82 -24.06
CA GLU A 85 6.54 -9.33 -23.84
C GLU A 85 6.84 -9.45 -22.34
N HIS A 86 6.43 -8.46 -21.55
CA HIS A 86 6.52 -8.51 -20.10
C HIS A 86 5.73 -9.68 -19.50
N PHE A 87 4.51 -9.93 -19.96
CA PHE A 87 3.69 -11.06 -19.49
C PHE A 87 4.24 -12.41 -19.90
N GLN A 88 4.88 -12.52 -21.06
CA GLN A 88 5.61 -13.73 -21.46
C GLN A 88 6.77 -14.03 -20.49
N LEU A 89 7.54 -13.02 -20.10
CA LEU A 89 8.58 -13.17 -19.08
C LEU A 89 7.98 -13.57 -17.72
N LEU A 90 6.86 -12.97 -17.32
CA LEU A 90 6.20 -13.34 -16.07
C LEU A 90 5.64 -14.78 -16.12
N ALA A 91 5.17 -15.25 -17.26
CA ALA A 91 4.76 -16.65 -17.46
C ALA A 91 5.91 -17.63 -17.21
N GLU A 92 7.15 -17.27 -17.64
CA GLU A 92 8.36 -18.06 -17.36
C GLU A 92 8.76 -18.03 -15.89
N LEU A 93 8.77 -16.84 -15.28
CA LEU A 93 9.17 -16.63 -13.88
C LEU A 93 8.13 -17.12 -12.88
N ARG A 94 6.86 -17.13 -13.27
CA ARG A 94 5.71 -17.62 -12.47
C ARG A 94 5.60 -16.95 -11.09
N PRO A 95 5.45 -15.61 -10.98
CA PRO A 95 5.01 -15.01 -9.73
C PRO A 95 3.65 -15.59 -9.29
N HIS A 96 3.25 -15.37 -8.05
CA HIS A 96 1.97 -15.89 -7.54
C HIS A 96 0.76 -15.15 -8.14
N GLY A 97 0.93 -13.90 -8.59
CA GLY A 97 -0.13 -13.15 -9.27
C GLY A 97 0.37 -11.85 -9.86
N VAL A 98 -0.46 -11.27 -10.74
CA VAL A 98 -0.20 -9.97 -11.39
C VAL A 98 -1.34 -9.01 -11.08
N ILE A 99 -1.00 -7.81 -10.62
CA ILE A 99 -1.95 -6.75 -10.26
C ILE A 99 -2.11 -5.81 -11.45
N VAL A 100 -3.30 -5.76 -12.02
CA VAL A 100 -3.66 -4.95 -13.20
C VAL A 100 -4.86 -4.04 -12.91
N SER A 101 -5.04 -2.95 -13.64
CA SER A 101 -6.15 -2.01 -13.46
C SER A 101 -6.97 -1.78 -14.74
N ASP A 102 -6.37 -1.98 -15.89
CA ASP A 102 -6.97 -1.73 -17.21
C ASP A 102 -7.60 -3.01 -17.77
N PRO A 103 -8.86 -2.97 -18.27
CA PRO A 103 -9.52 -4.16 -18.79
C PRO A 103 -8.82 -4.81 -20.00
N GLY A 104 -8.22 -3.99 -20.89
CA GLY A 104 -7.48 -4.51 -22.05
C GLY A 104 -6.16 -5.16 -21.63
N VAL A 105 -5.51 -4.62 -20.58
CA VAL A 105 -4.31 -5.24 -19.98
C VAL A 105 -4.67 -6.54 -19.26
N PHE A 106 -5.84 -6.59 -18.61
CA PHE A 106 -6.34 -7.81 -17.98
C PHE A 106 -6.56 -8.93 -19.00
N ASP A 107 -7.21 -8.62 -20.12
CA ASP A 107 -7.47 -9.55 -21.20
C ASP A 107 -6.16 -10.05 -21.85
N LEU A 108 -5.26 -9.13 -22.15
CA LEU A 108 -3.91 -9.45 -22.67
C LEU A 108 -3.13 -10.36 -21.73
N LEU A 109 -3.22 -10.15 -20.40
CA LEU A 109 -2.61 -11.03 -19.40
C LEU A 109 -3.26 -12.43 -19.41
N ALA A 110 -4.59 -12.48 -19.49
CA ALA A 110 -5.32 -13.73 -19.54
C ALA A 110 -4.98 -14.57 -20.77
N GLU A 111 -4.75 -13.93 -21.92
CA GLU A 111 -4.32 -14.58 -23.16
C GLU A 111 -2.85 -15.03 -23.13
N THR A 112 -1.96 -14.21 -22.53
CA THR A 112 -0.52 -14.42 -22.62
C THR A 112 0.02 -15.33 -21.52
N ALA A 113 -0.53 -15.25 -20.30
CA ALA A 113 -0.11 -15.99 -19.11
C ALA A 113 -1.33 -16.46 -18.30
N PRO A 114 -2.17 -17.35 -18.85
CA PRO A 114 -3.44 -17.77 -18.25
C PRO A 114 -3.28 -18.46 -16.89
N GLU A 115 -2.12 -19.03 -16.59
CA GLU A 115 -1.80 -19.73 -15.35
C GLU A 115 -1.50 -18.78 -14.17
N LEU A 116 -1.28 -17.47 -14.43
CA LEU A 116 -1.02 -16.52 -13.39
C LEU A 116 -2.32 -15.97 -12.78
N GLU A 117 -2.35 -15.84 -11.46
CA GLU A 117 -3.47 -15.18 -10.79
C GLU A 117 -3.57 -13.72 -11.22
N ARG A 118 -4.79 -13.29 -11.54
CA ARG A 118 -5.10 -11.91 -11.96
C ARG A 118 -5.79 -11.18 -10.83
N HIS A 119 -5.10 -10.20 -10.26
CA HIS A 119 -5.59 -9.34 -9.19
C HIS A 119 -5.99 -7.98 -9.74
N ILE A 120 -7.19 -7.52 -9.45
CA ILE A 120 -7.69 -6.23 -9.91
C ILE A 120 -7.27 -5.14 -8.94
N SER A 121 -6.50 -4.18 -9.43
CA SER A 121 -6.01 -3.03 -8.64
C SER A 121 -7.15 -2.14 -8.14
N THR A 122 -6.95 -1.51 -6.98
CA THR A 122 -7.83 -0.46 -6.44
C THR A 122 -8.14 0.65 -7.47
N GLN A 123 -7.25 0.87 -8.44
CA GLN A 123 -7.45 1.86 -9.51
C GLN A 123 -8.52 1.48 -10.53
N ALA A 124 -9.01 0.24 -10.53
CA ALA A 124 -10.21 -0.13 -11.28
C ALA A 124 -11.49 0.43 -10.62
N ASN A 125 -11.38 1.05 -9.43
CA ASN A 125 -12.47 1.70 -8.71
C ASN A 125 -13.66 0.76 -8.45
N ILE A 126 -13.40 -0.40 -7.86
CA ILE A 126 -14.44 -1.36 -7.51
C ILE A 126 -15.13 -0.87 -6.24
N THR A 127 -16.35 -0.36 -6.38
CA THR A 127 -17.12 0.29 -5.32
C THR A 127 -18.50 -0.34 -5.11
N ASN A 128 -18.84 -1.41 -5.83
CA ASN A 128 -20.14 -2.04 -5.72
C ASN A 128 -20.13 -3.50 -6.15
N ALA A 129 -21.13 -4.23 -5.71
CA ALA A 129 -21.28 -5.66 -5.98
C ALA A 129 -21.41 -6.01 -7.48
N ALA A 130 -21.99 -5.13 -8.30
CA ALA A 130 -22.14 -5.39 -9.74
C ALA A 130 -20.78 -5.35 -10.44
N GLY A 131 -19.93 -4.37 -10.13
CA GLY A 131 -18.56 -4.28 -10.61
C GLY A 131 -17.71 -5.46 -10.13
N ALA A 132 -17.88 -5.89 -8.88
CA ALA A 132 -17.19 -7.06 -8.34
C ALA A 132 -17.56 -8.36 -9.10
N ARG A 133 -18.86 -8.60 -9.33
CA ARG A 133 -19.33 -9.75 -10.14
C ARG A 133 -18.84 -9.68 -11.59
N PHE A 134 -18.72 -8.50 -12.17
CA PHE A 134 -18.18 -8.35 -13.52
C PHE A 134 -16.76 -8.90 -13.60
N TRP A 135 -15.87 -8.48 -12.71
CA TRP A 135 -14.49 -8.95 -12.69
C TRP A 135 -14.35 -10.43 -12.36
N GLN A 136 -15.17 -10.94 -11.42
CA GLN A 136 -15.20 -12.37 -11.13
C GLN A 136 -15.59 -13.19 -12.36
N ARG A 137 -16.61 -12.79 -13.13
CA ARG A 137 -17.00 -13.50 -14.37
C ARG A 137 -15.91 -13.49 -15.43
N LEU A 138 -15.06 -12.47 -15.46
CA LEU A 138 -13.91 -12.42 -16.37
C LEU A 138 -12.72 -13.27 -15.88
N GLY A 139 -12.80 -13.87 -14.70
CA GLY A 139 -11.77 -14.74 -14.15
C GLY A 139 -10.72 -14.00 -13.31
N ALA A 140 -11.08 -12.89 -12.68
CA ALA A 140 -10.26 -12.30 -11.63
C ALA A 140 -10.21 -13.25 -10.41
N HIS A 141 -9.06 -13.33 -9.76
CA HIS A 141 -8.82 -14.17 -8.58
C HIS A 141 -8.93 -13.35 -7.28
N ARG A 142 -8.62 -12.03 -7.34
CA ARG A 142 -8.66 -11.12 -6.19
C ARG A 142 -9.06 -9.73 -6.62
N LEU A 143 -9.83 -9.03 -5.78
CA LEU A 143 -10.20 -7.64 -5.96
C LEU A 143 -9.59 -6.79 -4.85
N ILE A 144 -8.78 -5.80 -5.24
CA ILE A 144 -8.28 -4.78 -4.32
C ILE A 144 -9.29 -3.65 -4.34
N LEU A 145 -10.08 -3.55 -3.27
CA LEU A 145 -11.22 -2.66 -3.19
C LEU A 145 -10.81 -1.19 -3.20
N ALA A 146 -11.73 -0.33 -3.62
CA ALA A 146 -11.58 1.11 -3.50
C ALA A 146 -11.51 1.52 -2.02
N ARG A 147 -10.80 2.62 -1.71
CA ARG A 147 -10.62 3.12 -0.35
C ARG A 147 -11.82 3.94 0.15
N GLU A 148 -12.70 4.27 -0.76
CA GLU A 148 -13.90 5.06 -0.58
C GLU A 148 -15.13 4.22 -0.21
N LEU A 149 -14.94 2.96 0.20
CA LEU A 149 -15.98 2.04 0.64
C LEU A 149 -16.16 2.08 2.15
N THR A 150 -17.41 1.94 2.58
CA THR A 150 -17.78 1.65 3.96
C THR A 150 -17.72 0.15 4.26
N LEU A 151 -17.71 -0.23 5.54
CA LEU A 151 -17.78 -1.65 5.95
C LEU A 151 -19.03 -2.37 5.42
N ASP A 152 -20.16 -1.69 5.36
CA ASP A 152 -21.41 -2.30 4.88
C ASP A 152 -21.34 -2.58 3.38
N GLU A 153 -20.79 -1.66 2.59
CA GLU A 153 -20.56 -1.88 1.16
C GLU A 153 -19.56 -3.02 0.90
N ILE A 154 -18.54 -3.18 1.75
CA ILE A 154 -17.61 -4.32 1.68
C ILE A 154 -18.36 -5.62 1.95
N ARG A 155 -19.25 -5.68 2.94
CA ARG A 155 -20.11 -6.85 3.22
C ARG A 155 -21.04 -7.17 2.04
N ASP A 156 -21.63 -6.15 1.42
CA ASP A 156 -22.49 -6.31 0.25
C ASP A 156 -21.71 -6.89 -0.94
N ILE A 157 -20.48 -6.43 -1.17
CA ILE A 157 -19.58 -6.97 -2.17
C ILE A 157 -19.24 -8.42 -1.83
N ARG A 158 -18.85 -8.73 -0.59
CA ARG A 158 -18.52 -10.08 -0.14
C ARG A 158 -19.68 -11.06 -0.35
N ALA A 159 -20.89 -10.63 -0.04
CA ALA A 159 -22.11 -11.43 -0.22
C ALA A 159 -22.40 -11.77 -1.71
N ALA A 160 -21.86 -11.00 -2.63
CA ALA A 160 -22.12 -11.12 -4.07
C ALA A 160 -21.08 -11.91 -4.85
N ILE A 161 -19.91 -12.20 -4.27
CA ILE A 161 -18.77 -12.88 -4.92
C ILE A 161 -18.08 -13.81 -3.93
N ASP A 162 -17.27 -14.75 -4.43
CA ASP A 162 -16.52 -15.74 -3.64
C ASP A 162 -15.00 -15.67 -3.81
N ILE A 163 -14.50 -14.79 -4.70
CA ILE A 163 -13.06 -14.57 -4.87
C ILE A 163 -12.48 -13.68 -3.76
N ASP A 164 -11.16 -13.67 -3.62
CA ASP A 164 -10.46 -12.93 -2.57
C ASP A 164 -10.74 -11.42 -2.59
N LEU A 165 -10.95 -10.85 -1.41
CA LEU A 165 -11.03 -9.40 -1.19
C LEU A 165 -9.78 -8.90 -0.47
N GLU A 166 -9.20 -7.82 -0.99
CA GLU A 166 -8.04 -7.15 -0.43
C GLU A 166 -8.37 -5.68 -0.13
N CYS A 167 -8.04 -5.19 1.06
CA CYS A 167 -8.20 -3.80 1.46
C CYS A 167 -6.87 -3.19 1.90
N PHE A 168 -6.65 -1.91 1.60
CA PHE A 168 -5.60 -1.16 2.24
C PHE A 168 -5.96 -0.93 3.72
N VAL A 169 -5.00 -1.16 4.62
CA VAL A 169 -5.19 -1.00 6.07
C VAL A 169 -4.24 0.03 6.67
N HIS A 170 -3.18 0.43 5.95
CA HIS A 170 -2.20 1.40 6.44
C HIS A 170 -1.53 2.17 5.31
N GLY A 171 -1.18 3.42 5.60
CA GLY A 171 -0.31 4.26 4.79
C GLY A 171 -1.01 5.38 4.04
N SER A 172 -0.32 5.96 3.08
CA SER A 172 -0.76 7.20 2.43
C SER A 172 -2.07 7.04 1.66
N ILE A 173 -3.02 7.93 1.90
CA ILE A 173 -4.24 8.08 1.08
C ILE A 173 -3.95 9.08 -0.05
N CYS A 174 -4.51 8.83 -1.22
CA CYS A 174 -4.49 9.76 -2.35
C CYS A 174 -5.69 10.71 -2.26
N ILE A 175 -5.49 11.98 -2.62
CA ILE A 175 -6.57 12.96 -2.77
C ILE A 175 -7.55 12.58 -3.89
N SER A 176 -7.05 11.88 -4.90
CA SER A 176 -7.86 11.47 -6.04
C SER A 176 -8.51 10.14 -5.77
N TYR A 177 -9.73 9.97 -6.27
CA TYR A 177 -10.52 8.76 -6.13
C TYR A 177 -9.73 7.51 -6.54
N SER A 178 -9.40 6.66 -5.57
CA SER A 178 -8.57 5.45 -5.74
C SER A 178 -7.31 5.64 -6.61
N GLY A 179 -6.70 6.83 -6.53
CA GLY A 179 -5.43 7.13 -7.21
C GLY A 179 -5.51 7.54 -8.67
N LYS A 180 -6.69 7.69 -9.28
CA LYS A 180 -6.84 8.26 -10.63
C LYS A 180 -6.71 9.78 -10.59
N CYS A 181 -5.50 10.29 -10.85
CA CYS A 181 -5.14 11.69 -10.66
C CYS A 181 -4.67 12.36 -11.95
N TYR A 182 -5.18 13.56 -12.22
CA TYR A 182 -4.72 14.42 -13.31
C TYR A 182 -3.84 15.58 -12.81
N MET A 183 -3.78 15.85 -11.51
CA MET A 183 -3.08 16.99 -10.95
C MET A 183 -1.58 17.00 -11.27
N SER A 184 -0.90 15.85 -11.16
CA SER A 184 0.51 15.72 -11.56
C SER A 184 0.73 16.14 -13.01
N THR A 185 -0.10 15.67 -13.92
CA THR A 185 -0.02 16.02 -15.34
C THR A 185 -0.25 17.51 -15.56
N TYR A 186 -1.29 18.07 -14.92
CA TYR A 186 -1.62 19.48 -15.03
C TYR A 186 -0.49 20.38 -14.51
N MET A 187 0.10 20.05 -13.36
CA MET A 187 1.11 20.88 -12.71
C MET A 187 2.52 20.71 -13.29
N THR A 188 2.85 19.55 -13.87
CA THR A 188 4.25 19.22 -14.19
C THR A 188 4.44 18.54 -15.55
N GLY A 189 3.38 18.22 -16.26
CA GLY A 189 3.44 17.41 -17.48
C GLY A 189 3.69 15.92 -17.24
N LYS A 190 3.92 15.49 -15.97
CA LYS A 190 4.20 14.10 -15.60
C LYS A 190 2.94 13.37 -15.18
N SER A 191 2.66 12.21 -15.78
CA SER A 191 1.41 11.48 -15.56
C SER A 191 1.51 10.55 -14.35
N ALA A 192 0.74 10.85 -13.29
CA ALA A 192 0.57 9.93 -12.17
C ALA A 192 -0.01 8.57 -12.59
N ASN A 193 -0.87 8.57 -13.59
CA ASN A 193 -1.53 7.36 -14.12
C ASN A 193 -0.58 6.49 -14.98
N ALA A 194 0.54 7.05 -15.41
CA ALA A 194 1.62 6.33 -16.09
C ALA A 194 2.80 5.97 -15.16
N GLY A 195 2.66 6.21 -13.85
CA GLY A 195 3.69 5.87 -12.86
C GLY A 195 4.56 7.04 -12.40
N ASP A 196 4.34 8.25 -12.91
CA ASP A 196 5.18 9.43 -12.71
C ASP A 196 4.50 10.47 -11.79
N CYS A 197 3.99 10.02 -10.63
CA CYS A 197 3.35 10.90 -9.66
C CYS A 197 4.37 11.81 -8.98
N THR A 198 4.21 13.12 -9.14
CA THR A 198 5.07 14.16 -8.53
C THR A 198 4.64 14.55 -7.12
N ASN A 199 3.55 13.97 -6.59
CA ASN A 199 2.93 14.37 -5.32
C ASN A 199 2.57 15.86 -5.26
N SER A 200 2.18 16.46 -6.39
CA SER A 200 1.83 17.89 -6.46
C SER A 200 0.71 18.29 -5.50
N CYS A 201 -0.19 17.38 -5.14
CA CYS A 201 -1.20 17.63 -4.11
C CYS A 201 -0.61 17.93 -2.70
N ARG A 202 0.70 17.77 -2.52
CA ARG A 202 1.42 17.99 -1.26
C ARG A 202 2.38 19.19 -1.33
N TRP A 203 2.33 19.93 -2.44
CA TRP A 203 3.12 21.15 -2.59
C TRP A 203 2.42 22.34 -1.94
N LYS A 204 3.19 23.39 -1.67
CA LYS A 204 2.69 24.65 -1.19
C LYS A 204 1.96 25.39 -2.31
N TYR A 205 0.76 25.88 -2.05
CA TYR A 205 -0.05 26.67 -2.96
C TYR A 205 -0.74 27.82 -2.22
N ASP A 206 -0.96 28.92 -2.93
CA ASP A 206 -1.88 29.98 -2.55
C ASP A 206 -3.10 29.92 -3.48
N LEU A 207 -4.31 29.79 -2.92
CA LEU A 207 -5.56 29.86 -3.68
C LEU A 207 -6.14 31.25 -3.62
N VAL A 208 -6.32 31.82 -4.80
CA VAL A 208 -7.00 33.09 -4.99
C VAL A 208 -8.23 32.88 -5.88
N GLU A 209 -9.40 33.29 -5.41
CA GLU A 209 -10.61 33.31 -6.22
C GLU A 209 -10.79 34.70 -6.84
N GLU A 210 -10.86 34.77 -8.17
CA GLU A 210 -10.99 36.02 -8.94
C GLU A 210 -12.21 36.85 -8.53
N LYS A 211 -13.32 36.20 -8.16
CA LYS A 211 -14.58 36.87 -7.75
C LYS A 211 -14.57 37.36 -6.31
N ARG A 212 -13.55 37.01 -5.54
CA ARG A 212 -13.37 37.43 -4.14
C ARG A 212 -11.95 37.97 -3.93
N PRO A 213 -11.59 39.09 -4.59
CA PRO A 213 -10.25 39.65 -4.49
C PRO A 213 -9.91 40.02 -3.07
N GLY A 214 -8.72 39.65 -2.60
CA GLY A 214 -8.25 39.90 -1.23
C GLY A 214 -8.74 38.90 -0.19
N GLN A 215 -9.56 37.91 -0.57
CA GLN A 215 -9.86 36.76 0.28
C GLN A 215 -8.93 35.59 -0.12
N TYR A 216 -8.02 35.28 0.76
CA TYR A 216 -7.20 34.08 0.66
C TYR A 216 -7.90 32.98 1.40
N PHE A 217 -8.21 31.88 0.71
CA PHE A 217 -8.70 30.70 1.40
C PHE A 217 -7.49 30.07 2.09
N PRO A 218 -7.54 29.89 3.42
CA PRO A 218 -6.42 29.34 4.12
C PRO A 218 -6.21 27.91 3.64
N VAL A 219 -5.22 27.81 2.81
CA VAL A 219 -4.50 26.58 2.60
C VAL A 219 -3.65 26.45 3.84
N MET A 220 -3.79 25.40 4.60
CA MET A 220 -3.15 25.29 5.91
C MET A 220 -1.66 25.57 5.82
N GLU A 221 -1.20 26.52 6.63
CA GLU A 221 0.16 27.02 6.66
C GLU A 221 0.84 26.63 7.96
N ASP A 222 2.02 26.04 7.85
CA ASP A 222 3.01 26.00 8.92
C ASP A 222 4.24 26.82 8.51
N GLU A 223 5.24 26.94 9.38
CA GLU A 223 6.50 27.66 9.11
C GLU A 223 7.27 27.14 7.86
N HIS A 224 6.83 26.09 7.23
CA HIS A 224 7.46 25.43 6.10
C HIS A 224 6.60 25.41 4.83
N GLY A 225 5.34 25.84 4.86
CA GLY A 225 4.49 25.98 3.69
C GLY A 225 3.00 25.67 3.86
N ALA A 226 2.22 26.06 2.86
CA ALA A 226 0.80 25.80 2.75
C ALA A 226 0.53 24.52 1.95
N TYR A 227 -0.35 23.62 2.44
CA TYR A 227 -0.64 22.32 1.84
C TYR A 227 -2.13 22.21 1.50
N LEU A 228 -2.45 22.26 0.21
CA LEU A 228 -3.82 22.34 -0.27
C LEU A 228 -4.63 21.07 -0.03
N MET A 229 -3.98 19.92 -0.09
CA MET A 229 -4.64 18.62 -0.18
C MET A 229 -3.84 17.52 0.54
N ASN A 230 -3.21 17.87 1.67
CA ASN A 230 -2.39 16.93 2.41
C ASN A 230 -3.28 15.98 3.23
N SER A 231 -3.71 14.87 2.62
CA SER A 231 -4.52 13.86 3.29
C SER A 231 -3.76 13.17 4.42
N LYS A 232 -4.47 12.86 5.51
CA LYS A 232 -3.99 11.99 6.59
C LYS A 232 -3.54 10.63 6.05
N ASP A 233 -2.77 9.89 6.82
CA ASP A 233 -2.43 8.51 6.51
C ASP A 233 -3.50 7.55 7.07
N LEU A 234 -3.85 6.50 6.32
CA LEU A 234 -4.77 5.47 6.76
C LEU A 234 -4.15 4.64 7.89
N CYS A 235 -4.94 4.33 8.93
CA CYS A 235 -4.58 3.36 9.96
C CYS A 235 -5.82 2.64 10.48
N LEU A 236 -5.97 1.37 10.11
CA LEU A 236 -7.12 0.53 10.48
C LEU A 236 -6.76 -0.54 11.52
N ILE A 237 -5.61 -0.42 12.18
CA ILE A 237 -5.13 -1.43 13.14
C ILE A 237 -6.13 -1.71 14.28
N GLN A 238 -6.92 -0.73 14.66
CA GLN A 238 -7.95 -0.86 15.71
C GLN A 238 -9.24 -1.56 15.24
N HIS A 239 -9.36 -1.86 13.94
CA HIS A 239 -10.59 -2.34 13.30
C HIS A 239 -10.37 -3.55 12.38
N LEU A 240 -9.24 -4.26 12.54
CA LEU A 240 -8.91 -5.41 11.69
C LEU A 240 -9.92 -6.55 11.83
N ASP A 241 -10.48 -6.72 13.03
CA ASP A 241 -11.55 -7.67 13.29
C ASP A 241 -12.81 -7.38 12.45
N LYS A 242 -13.19 -6.12 12.34
CA LYS A 242 -14.35 -5.70 11.54
C LYS A 242 -14.15 -5.95 10.04
N LEU A 243 -12.93 -5.72 9.54
CA LEU A 243 -12.58 -6.02 8.16
C LEU A 243 -12.56 -7.53 7.88
N MET A 244 -11.99 -8.31 8.79
CA MET A 244 -12.02 -9.79 8.70
C MET A 244 -13.45 -10.31 8.73
N ASP A 245 -14.30 -9.80 9.64
CA ASP A 245 -15.71 -10.16 9.74
C ASP A 245 -16.54 -9.69 8.52
N ALA A 246 -16.09 -8.65 7.82
CA ALA A 246 -16.65 -8.23 6.53
C ALA A 246 -16.17 -9.10 5.34
N GLY A 247 -15.31 -10.10 5.59
CA GLY A 247 -14.84 -11.06 4.60
C GLY A 247 -13.63 -10.62 3.79
N VAL A 248 -12.81 -9.69 4.31
CA VAL A 248 -11.54 -9.30 3.70
C VAL A 248 -10.48 -10.35 3.98
N ASN A 249 -9.86 -10.88 2.92
CA ASN A 249 -8.88 -11.98 2.99
C ASN A 249 -7.42 -11.50 3.00
N SER A 250 -7.15 -10.26 2.60
CA SER A 250 -5.80 -9.70 2.52
C SER A 250 -5.77 -8.26 3.00
N PHE A 251 -4.85 -7.95 3.91
CA PHE A 251 -4.60 -6.64 4.49
C PHE A 251 -3.34 -6.03 3.88
N LYS A 252 -3.52 -5.01 3.08
CA LYS A 252 -2.46 -4.37 2.30
C LYS A 252 -1.91 -3.12 2.98
N ILE A 253 -0.60 -3.07 3.10
CA ILE A 253 0.14 -1.88 3.55
C ILE A 253 0.57 -1.08 2.32
N GLU A 254 0.31 0.24 2.30
CA GLU A 254 0.88 1.17 1.32
C GLU A 254 2.22 1.69 1.85
N GLY A 255 3.22 1.83 0.96
CA GLY A 255 4.51 2.37 1.38
C GLY A 255 5.70 1.95 0.51
N ARG A 256 5.51 1.60 -0.76
CA ARG A 256 6.59 1.12 -1.64
C ARG A 256 7.79 2.08 -1.74
N MET A 257 7.53 3.40 -1.64
CA MET A 257 8.57 4.44 -1.63
C MET A 257 9.10 4.77 -0.24
N LYS A 258 8.47 4.29 0.82
CA LYS A 258 8.86 4.55 2.21
C LYS A 258 10.21 3.88 2.57
N GLY A 259 10.86 4.39 3.62
CA GLY A 259 12.12 3.86 4.15
C GLY A 259 11.97 2.50 4.83
N ILE A 260 13.08 1.83 5.13
CA ILE A 260 13.11 0.51 5.77
C ILE A 260 12.58 0.57 7.21
N HIS A 261 12.83 1.64 7.96
CA HIS A 261 12.27 1.83 9.31
C HIS A 261 10.75 1.81 9.29
N TYR A 262 10.13 2.58 8.39
CA TYR A 262 8.68 2.55 8.20
C TYR A 262 8.17 1.13 7.93
N LEU A 263 8.82 0.41 7.01
CA LEU A 263 8.40 -0.95 6.65
C LEU A 263 8.52 -1.91 7.85
N ALA A 264 9.65 -1.88 8.55
CA ALA A 264 9.90 -2.73 9.71
C ALA A 264 8.83 -2.50 10.78
N SER A 265 8.67 -1.25 11.25
CA SER A 265 7.70 -0.90 12.29
C SER A 265 6.26 -1.24 11.91
N VAL A 266 5.83 -0.86 10.69
CA VAL A 266 4.44 -1.11 10.28
C VAL A 266 4.16 -2.60 10.13
N ILE A 267 5.02 -3.34 9.43
CA ILE A 267 4.78 -4.77 9.19
C ILE A 267 4.81 -5.56 10.50
N HIS A 268 5.79 -5.30 11.37
CA HIS A 268 5.87 -5.93 12.67
C HIS A 268 4.62 -5.71 13.52
N THR A 269 4.18 -4.45 13.60
CA THR A 269 3.01 -4.07 14.38
C THR A 269 1.72 -4.71 13.82
N TYR A 270 1.53 -4.68 12.50
CA TYR A 270 0.38 -5.32 11.86
C TYR A 270 0.42 -6.84 11.96
N ARG A 271 1.61 -7.47 11.93
CA ARG A 271 1.73 -8.92 12.15
C ARG A 271 1.24 -9.30 13.54
N GLN A 272 1.70 -8.60 14.58
CA GLN A 272 1.21 -8.84 15.95
C GLN A 272 -0.31 -8.65 16.06
N ALA A 273 -0.83 -7.60 15.46
CA ALA A 273 -2.27 -7.32 15.47
C ALA A 273 -3.08 -8.41 14.76
N ILE A 274 -2.63 -8.88 13.58
CA ILE A 274 -3.29 -9.95 12.85
C ILE A 274 -3.23 -11.27 13.62
N ASP A 275 -2.08 -11.61 14.22
CA ASP A 275 -1.93 -12.83 15.02
C ASP A 275 -2.86 -12.84 16.25
N SER A 276 -3.22 -11.66 16.76
CA SER A 276 -4.16 -11.54 17.88
C SER A 276 -5.64 -11.67 17.48
N LEU A 277 -5.97 -11.68 16.17
CA LEU A 277 -7.36 -11.80 15.69
C LEU A 277 -8.04 -13.14 16.04
N HIS A 278 -7.26 -14.16 16.46
CA HIS A 278 -7.82 -15.40 17.03
C HIS A 278 -8.54 -15.16 18.37
N GLN A 279 -8.17 -14.08 19.07
CA GLN A 279 -8.76 -13.74 20.36
C GLN A 279 -10.03 -12.90 20.14
N ARG A 280 -11.15 -13.34 20.72
CA ARG A 280 -12.42 -12.60 20.67
C ARG A 280 -12.88 -12.25 22.08
N PRO A 281 -13.30 -11.00 22.35
CA PRO A 281 -13.27 -9.84 21.46
C PRO A 281 -11.83 -9.40 21.13
N TYR A 282 -11.65 -8.84 19.92
CA TYR A 282 -10.36 -8.25 19.51
C TYR A 282 -9.95 -7.13 20.47
N ARG A 283 -8.72 -7.23 20.96
CA ARG A 283 -8.17 -6.24 21.89
C ARG A 283 -6.95 -5.58 21.29
N VAL A 284 -7.06 -4.28 21.09
CA VAL A 284 -5.97 -3.45 20.57
C VAL A 284 -4.95 -3.22 21.69
N ASP A 285 -3.70 -3.64 21.48
CA ASP A 285 -2.62 -3.29 22.37
C ASP A 285 -2.23 -1.80 22.15
N PRO A 286 -2.24 -0.97 23.21
CA PRO A 286 -1.85 0.44 23.09
C PRO A 286 -0.40 0.64 22.59
N SER A 287 0.46 -0.36 22.73
CA SER A 287 1.84 -0.31 22.21
C SER A 287 1.88 -0.22 20.68
N TRP A 288 0.94 -0.82 19.98
CA TRP A 288 0.87 -0.78 18.51
C TRP A 288 0.69 0.64 17.98
N LEU A 289 -0.25 1.39 18.56
CA LEU A 289 -0.43 2.80 18.15
C LEU A 289 0.77 3.65 18.53
N ARG A 290 1.39 3.42 19.71
CA ARG A 290 2.61 4.13 20.08
C ARG A 290 3.75 3.85 19.11
N GLU A 291 3.92 2.61 18.66
CA GLU A 291 4.94 2.27 17.66
C GLU A 291 4.67 2.95 16.31
N LEU A 292 3.42 2.87 15.82
CA LEU A 292 3.04 3.53 14.57
C LEU A 292 3.16 5.07 14.64
N MET A 293 3.02 5.66 15.81
CA MET A 293 3.25 7.10 16.00
C MET A 293 4.75 7.49 15.99
N ARG A 294 5.67 6.56 16.17
CA ARG A 294 7.12 6.82 16.13
C ARG A 294 7.66 6.98 14.71
N ILE A 295 6.94 6.50 13.71
CA ILE A 295 7.32 6.67 12.30
C ILE A 295 6.70 7.94 11.72
N PRO A 296 7.35 8.58 10.72
CA PRO A 296 6.82 9.78 10.09
C PRO A 296 5.44 9.56 9.47
N ASN A 297 4.42 10.26 9.97
CA ASN A 297 3.03 10.20 9.51
C ASN A 297 2.41 11.61 9.45
N ARG A 298 1.24 11.75 8.86
CA ARG A 298 0.48 13.01 8.71
C ARG A 298 -0.76 13.05 9.59
N GLY A 299 -0.73 12.38 10.73
CA GLY A 299 -1.92 12.02 11.48
C GLY A 299 -2.63 10.85 10.84
N TYR A 300 -3.35 10.06 11.66
CA TYR A 300 -4.06 8.87 11.20
C TYR A 300 -5.55 9.12 11.04
N THR A 301 -6.14 8.43 10.07
CA THR A 301 -7.59 8.36 9.84
C THR A 301 -8.01 6.92 9.56
N THR A 302 -9.26 6.60 9.82
CA THR A 302 -9.87 5.33 9.42
C THR A 302 -10.45 5.37 8.00
N GLY A 303 -10.37 6.52 7.32
CA GLY A 303 -11.01 6.73 6.03
C GLY A 303 -12.53 6.54 6.12
N GLU A 304 -13.19 6.33 4.99
CA GLU A 304 -14.63 6.09 4.94
C GLU A 304 -15.04 4.71 5.46
N ILE A 305 -14.09 3.80 5.63
CA ILE A 305 -14.35 2.40 6.02
C ILE A 305 -15.08 2.34 7.38
N ILE A 306 -14.65 3.14 8.34
CA ILE A 306 -15.20 3.12 9.71
C ILE A 306 -16.03 4.35 10.01
N THR A 307 -15.55 5.55 9.64
CA THR A 307 -16.19 6.83 9.94
C THR A 307 -16.26 7.66 8.69
N ASN A 308 -17.45 8.09 8.32
CA ASN A 308 -17.63 9.07 7.25
C ASN A 308 -17.93 10.42 7.88
N GLU A 309 -16.90 11.13 8.30
CA GLU A 309 -16.97 12.47 8.89
C GLU A 309 -16.80 13.57 7.83
N GLY A 310 -16.99 13.22 6.56
CA GLY A 310 -16.86 14.14 5.45
C GLY A 310 -15.44 14.65 5.29
N PHE A 311 -15.26 15.98 5.22
CA PHE A 311 -13.96 16.60 5.01
C PHE A 311 -12.93 16.21 6.08
N ASP A 312 -13.31 16.12 7.34
CA ASP A 312 -12.41 15.81 8.48
C ASP A 312 -11.90 14.37 8.46
N THR A 313 -12.55 13.48 7.71
CA THR A 313 -12.05 12.11 7.48
C THR A 313 -10.68 12.11 6.83
N TYR A 314 -10.47 12.98 5.87
CA TYR A 314 -9.22 13.03 5.09
C TYR A 314 -8.30 14.18 5.49
N TYR A 315 -8.88 15.29 5.94
CA TYR A 315 -8.16 16.53 6.21
C TYR A 315 -8.28 16.87 7.70
N GLY A 316 -7.21 17.05 8.34
CA GLY A 316 -7.14 17.63 9.67
C GLY A 316 -6.21 18.82 9.67
N ASN A 317 -6.26 19.60 10.75
CA ASN A 317 -5.23 20.61 11.08
C ASN A 317 -3.92 19.89 11.33
N THR A 318 -3.36 19.25 10.31
CA THR A 318 -2.12 18.55 10.47
C THR A 318 -1.01 19.45 10.03
N GLU A 319 -0.34 19.94 11.02
CA GLU A 319 1.08 20.20 10.89
C GLU A 319 1.73 19.05 10.11
N ARG A 320 2.82 19.33 9.46
CA ARG A 320 3.73 18.42 8.79
C ARG A 320 3.84 17.06 9.45
N VAL A 321 4.29 16.10 8.66
CA VAL A 321 4.83 14.82 9.12
C VAL A 321 5.38 14.95 10.53
N VAL A 322 4.66 14.38 11.49
CA VAL A 322 5.08 14.47 12.89
C VAL A 322 6.36 13.66 13.02
N HIS A 323 7.46 14.33 13.23
CA HIS A 323 8.74 13.72 13.58
C HIS A 323 8.76 13.50 15.09
N HIS A 324 8.60 12.27 15.55
CA HIS A 324 8.56 11.94 16.97
C HIS A 324 9.95 11.76 17.62
N GLY A 325 10.99 12.38 17.07
CA GLY A 325 12.34 12.34 17.67
C GLY A 325 13.08 11.00 17.53
N PHE A 326 12.57 10.06 16.75
CA PHE A 326 13.25 8.80 16.47
C PHE A 326 13.87 8.80 15.08
N GLU A 327 15.13 8.42 14.99
CA GLU A 327 15.85 8.26 13.73
C GLU A 327 16.38 6.85 13.58
N LEU A 328 16.33 6.32 12.35
CA LEU A 328 16.97 5.05 12.05
C LEU A 328 18.48 5.23 12.06
N ILE A 329 19.16 4.67 13.05
CA ILE A 329 20.62 4.75 13.15
C ILE A 329 21.32 3.68 12.32
N GLY A 330 20.71 2.53 12.08
CA GLY A 330 21.36 1.47 11.32
C GLY A 330 20.60 0.15 11.32
N THR A 331 21.29 -0.88 10.84
CA THR A 331 20.80 -2.26 10.80
C THR A 331 21.77 -3.14 11.61
N VAL A 332 21.26 -3.93 12.51
CA VAL A 332 22.06 -4.89 13.27
C VAL A 332 22.54 -5.99 12.33
N LEU A 333 23.84 -6.23 12.31
CA LEU A 333 24.49 -7.28 11.51
C LEU A 333 24.77 -8.52 12.35
N GLU A 334 25.16 -8.32 13.59
CA GLU A 334 25.57 -9.40 14.50
C GLU A 334 25.26 -9.01 15.94
N ILE A 335 24.88 -9.97 16.75
CA ILE A 335 24.61 -9.81 18.19
C ILE A 335 25.44 -10.79 18.95
N GLY A 336 26.16 -10.32 19.98
CA GLY A 336 26.87 -11.12 20.95
C GLY A 336 26.40 -10.84 22.39
N ASP A 337 27.07 -11.46 23.35
CA ASP A 337 26.77 -11.23 24.77
C ASP A 337 27.21 -9.81 25.17
N GLY A 338 26.25 -8.92 25.37
CA GLY A 338 26.48 -7.53 25.76
C GLY A 338 26.98 -6.58 24.66
N TRP A 339 26.96 -6.99 23.39
CA TRP A 339 27.33 -6.12 22.25
C TRP A 339 26.54 -6.44 20.98
N ALA A 340 26.47 -5.48 20.06
CA ALA A 340 25.94 -5.68 18.72
C ALA A 340 26.78 -4.91 17.69
N THR A 341 27.00 -5.52 16.52
CA THR A 341 27.59 -4.83 15.36
C THR A 341 26.46 -4.22 14.52
N VAL A 342 26.52 -2.93 14.26
CA VAL A 342 25.51 -2.19 13.53
C VAL A 342 26.10 -1.56 12.27
N ALA A 343 25.51 -1.83 11.11
CA ALA A 343 25.77 -1.07 9.89
C ALA A 343 25.08 0.29 10.01
N LEU A 344 25.83 1.32 10.34
CA LEU A 344 25.32 2.66 10.58
C LEU A 344 24.82 3.33 9.30
N ARG A 345 23.71 4.05 9.42
CA ARG A 345 23.12 4.92 8.38
C ARG A 345 23.06 6.37 8.82
N ASN A 346 23.06 6.62 10.13
CA ASN A 346 23.14 7.93 10.76
C ASN A 346 24.20 7.93 11.86
N SER A 347 24.58 9.11 12.31
CA SER A 347 25.51 9.27 13.43
C SER A 347 24.88 8.79 14.74
N VAL A 348 25.72 8.20 15.58
CA VAL A 348 25.39 7.84 16.96
C VAL A 348 26.56 8.23 17.86
N SER A 349 26.25 8.70 19.04
CA SER A 349 27.24 9.14 20.03
C SER A 349 27.15 8.29 21.31
N GLY A 350 28.24 8.26 22.05
CA GLY A 350 28.24 7.61 23.35
C GLY A 350 27.26 8.30 24.30
N GLY A 351 26.34 7.52 24.88
CA GLY A 351 25.26 8.03 25.74
C GLY A 351 23.90 8.13 25.08
N ASP A 352 23.81 7.97 23.75
CA ASP A 352 22.51 7.91 23.07
C ASP A 352 21.73 6.66 23.47
N GLU A 353 20.44 6.83 23.68
CA GLU A 353 19.51 5.71 23.94
C GLU A 353 19.08 5.08 22.60
N ILE A 354 19.30 3.78 22.46
CA ILE A 354 19.02 3.03 21.24
C ILE A 354 17.85 2.08 21.49
N LEU A 355 16.83 2.14 20.65
CA LEU A 355 15.75 1.17 20.61
C LEU A 355 16.04 0.13 19.51
N TYR A 356 15.96 -1.13 19.89
CA TYR A 356 16.02 -2.27 18.99
C TYR A 356 14.59 -2.72 18.64
N LEU A 357 14.31 -2.91 17.34
CA LEU A 357 13.01 -3.35 16.83
C LEU A 357 13.07 -4.83 16.43
#